data_e5e8a830d6679e14cb65803526317dfa
#
_entry.id   e5e8a830d6679e14cb65803526317dfa
#
_cell.length_a   1.000
_cell.length_b   1.000
_cell.length_c   1.000
_cell.angle_alpha   90.00
_cell.angle_beta   90.00
_cell.angle_gamma   90.00
#
_symmetry.space_group_name_H-M   'P 1'
#
loop_
_entity.id
_entity.type
_entity.pdbx_description
1 polymer ?
#
loop_
_entity_poly.entity_id
_entity_poly.type
_entity_poly.pdbx_seq_one_letter_code
_entity_poly.pdbx_strand_id
1 'polypeptide(L)'
;QMCIRDSNVSLPIKASGAYSPKLQKAVILGRENGRERSLAIIYHELSHHFVSQILGKRPPSWLNEGLSEYFEHCTIHKKAVRHTFTEYEQGRVRTMYMLGEVNLPTFLNSSQGKFMKQQMTDEQYSYILSHALVTFWIESVPREIFKKFISVLQNKNDPSTVSEQINLVYPGGFQQFEKDFEAAYK
;
A
#
# COMPACT_ATOMS: atom_id res chain seq x y z
N GLN A 1 10.62 -2.22 26.00
CA GLN A 1 10.95 -3.46 25.23
C GLN A 1 10.05 -4.57 25.73
N MET A 2 8.96 -4.83 25.06
CA MET A 2 8.18 -6.05 25.33
C MET A 2 8.64 -7.09 24.31
N CYS A 3 9.60 -7.93 24.71
CA CYS A 3 9.91 -9.15 23.98
C CYS A 3 8.74 -10.11 24.16
N ILE A 4 8.00 -10.40 23.11
CA ILE A 4 7.12 -11.56 23.09
C ILE A 4 8.04 -12.76 22.97
N ARG A 5 8.27 -13.45 24.10
CA ARG A 5 9.27 -14.52 24.25
C ARG A 5 9.10 -15.74 23.33
N ASP A 6 7.96 -15.87 22.64
CA ASP A 6 7.64 -17.05 21.82
C ASP A 6 7.58 -16.80 20.31
N SER A 7 7.84 -15.59 19.85
CA SER A 7 7.96 -15.29 18.44
C SER A 7 9.17 -14.38 18.21
N ASN A 8 10.12 -14.80 17.36
CA ASN A 8 11.28 -14.00 16.92
C ASN A 8 10.86 -12.77 16.09
N VAL A 9 9.81 -12.05 16.48
CA VAL A 9 9.35 -10.82 15.84
C VAL A 9 9.85 -9.65 16.69
N SER A 10 10.92 -9.01 16.25
CA SER A 10 11.33 -7.72 16.82
C SER A 10 10.51 -6.63 16.13
N LEU A 11 9.66 -5.96 16.89
CA LEU A 11 8.92 -4.81 16.39
C LEU A 11 9.80 -3.56 16.38
N PRO A 12 9.74 -2.70 15.34
CA PRO A 12 10.33 -1.38 15.38
C PRO A 12 9.79 -0.59 16.58
N ILE A 13 10.63 0.23 17.20
CA ILE A 13 10.30 0.96 18.46
C ILE A 13 9.04 1.84 18.31
N LYS A 14 8.69 2.26 17.10
CA LYS A 14 7.53 3.12 16.80
C LYS A 14 6.33 2.38 16.20
N ALA A 15 6.42 1.07 15.93
CA ALA A 15 5.33 0.35 15.29
C ALA A 15 4.15 0.17 16.25
N SER A 16 2.94 0.42 15.78
CA SER A 16 1.69 0.16 16.50
C SER A 16 1.19 -1.28 16.30
N GLY A 17 1.67 -1.94 15.24
CA GLY A 17 1.42 -3.33 14.91
C GLY A 17 2.52 -3.89 14.02
N ALA A 18 2.48 -5.17 13.73
CA ALA A 18 3.27 -5.82 12.69
C ALA A 18 2.66 -7.16 12.28
N TYR A 19 2.72 -7.46 11.00
CA TYR A 19 2.36 -8.76 10.46
C TYR A 19 3.61 -9.58 10.09
N SER A 20 3.63 -10.83 10.49
CA SER A 20 4.68 -11.79 10.10
C SER A 20 4.14 -12.78 9.07
N PRO A 21 4.53 -12.68 7.78
CA PRO A 21 4.11 -13.65 6.75
C PRO A 21 4.59 -15.07 7.03
N LYS A 22 5.74 -15.21 7.71
CA LYS A 22 6.32 -16.51 8.08
C LYS A 22 5.47 -17.21 9.14
N LEU A 23 4.98 -16.47 10.11
CA LEU A 23 4.18 -17.01 11.24
C LEU A 23 2.68 -16.92 10.97
N GLN A 24 2.27 -16.19 9.92
CA GLN A 24 0.88 -15.85 9.63
C GLN A 24 0.16 -15.22 10.84
N LYS A 25 0.87 -14.37 11.56
CA LYS A 25 0.39 -13.71 12.79
C LYS A 25 0.54 -12.20 12.68
N ALA A 26 -0.53 -11.49 13.04
CA ALA A 26 -0.51 -10.07 13.32
C ALA A 26 -0.29 -9.86 14.82
N VAL A 27 0.59 -8.94 15.18
CA VAL A 27 0.81 -8.48 16.56
C VAL A 27 0.40 -7.03 16.61
N ILE A 28 -0.52 -6.70 17.52
CA ILE A 28 -1.02 -5.34 17.70
C ILE A 28 -0.63 -4.89 19.08
N LEU A 29 0.05 -3.75 19.17
CA LEU A 29 0.38 -3.12 20.42
C LEU A 29 -0.81 -2.29 20.86
N GLY A 30 -1.59 -2.81 21.82
CA GLY A 30 -2.64 -2.06 22.50
C GLY A 30 -2.03 -0.89 23.27
N ARG A 31 -2.02 0.28 22.63
CA ARG A 31 -1.78 1.55 23.32
C ARG A 31 -3.15 2.15 23.62
N GLU A 32 -3.24 3.00 24.67
CA GLU A 32 -4.48 3.65 25.13
C GLU A 32 -5.12 4.64 24.11
N ASN A 33 -5.02 4.35 22.83
CA ASN A 33 -5.37 5.26 21.72
C ASN A 33 -6.83 5.14 21.23
N GLY A 34 -7.69 4.49 22.02
CA GLY A 34 -9.11 4.33 21.68
C GLY A 34 -9.39 3.17 20.70
N ARG A 35 -10.66 2.73 20.71
CA ARG A 35 -11.15 1.57 19.97
C ARG A 35 -11.02 1.74 18.44
N GLU A 36 -11.31 2.92 17.93
CA GLU A 36 -11.30 3.18 16.47
C GLU A 36 -9.89 3.06 15.90
N ARG A 37 -8.89 3.63 16.59
CA ARG A 37 -7.49 3.52 16.15
C ARG A 37 -6.97 2.08 16.25
N SER A 38 -7.41 1.31 17.22
CA SER A 38 -7.06 -0.11 17.32
C SER A 38 -7.64 -0.91 16.17
N LEU A 39 -8.88 -0.62 15.73
CA LEU A 39 -9.49 -1.26 14.57
C LEU A 39 -8.77 -0.90 13.26
N ALA A 40 -8.40 0.36 13.08
CA ALA A 40 -7.63 0.81 11.92
C ALA A 40 -6.31 0.03 11.79
N ILE A 41 -5.55 -0.08 12.87
CA ILE A 41 -4.31 -0.88 12.91
C ILE A 41 -4.58 -2.37 12.61
N ILE A 42 -5.68 -2.93 13.15
CA ILE A 42 -6.09 -4.31 12.85
C ILE A 42 -6.34 -4.48 11.35
N TYR A 43 -7.04 -3.56 10.71
CA TYR A 43 -7.31 -3.62 9.27
C TYR A 43 -6.02 -3.51 8.45
N HIS A 44 -5.09 -2.64 8.85
CA HIS A 44 -3.76 -2.52 8.25
C HIS A 44 -3.03 -3.88 8.27
N GLU A 45 -2.85 -4.46 9.45
CA GLU A 45 -2.09 -5.70 9.62
C GLU A 45 -2.78 -6.92 8.98
N LEU A 46 -4.11 -6.98 9.03
CA LEU A 46 -4.87 -8.03 8.33
C LEU A 46 -4.77 -7.90 6.81
N SER A 47 -4.68 -6.69 6.29
CA SER A 47 -4.47 -6.45 4.86
C SER A 47 -3.18 -7.14 4.38
N HIS A 48 -2.07 -7.01 5.11
CA HIS A 48 -0.83 -7.71 4.79
C HIS A 48 -1.01 -9.23 4.72
N HIS A 49 -1.83 -9.80 5.62
CA HIS A 49 -2.15 -11.22 5.57
C HIS A 49 -2.84 -11.59 4.26
N PHE A 50 -3.92 -10.89 3.88
CA PHE A 50 -4.67 -11.17 2.65
C PHE A 50 -3.81 -10.95 1.39
N VAL A 51 -3.05 -9.87 1.34
CA VAL A 51 -2.11 -9.60 0.23
C VAL A 51 -1.11 -10.76 0.08
N SER A 52 -0.56 -11.26 1.19
CA SER A 52 0.38 -12.38 1.16
C SER A 52 -0.26 -13.69 0.70
N GLN A 53 -1.55 -13.91 0.96
CA GLN A 53 -2.31 -15.07 0.47
C GLN A 53 -2.57 -14.97 -1.04
N ILE A 54 -2.89 -13.78 -1.53
CA ILE A 54 -3.24 -13.54 -2.94
C ILE A 54 -1.99 -13.45 -3.82
N LEU A 55 -1.00 -12.66 -3.43
CA LEU A 55 0.20 -12.36 -4.22
C LEU A 55 1.44 -13.14 -3.78
N GLY A 56 1.34 -13.92 -2.70
CA GLY A 56 2.44 -14.65 -2.11
C GLY A 56 3.35 -13.79 -1.21
N LYS A 57 4.52 -14.35 -0.85
CA LYS A 57 5.35 -13.81 0.23
C LYS A 57 6.08 -12.50 -0.08
N ARG A 58 6.10 -12.06 -1.32
CA ARG A 58 6.85 -10.86 -1.75
C ARG A 58 6.04 -10.05 -2.77
N PRO A 59 4.91 -9.47 -2.38
CA PRO A 59 4.19 -8.53 -3.24
C PRO A 59 5.03 -7.27 -3.46
N PRO A 60 4.74 -6.46 -4.50
CA PRO A 60 5.32 -5.12 -4.63
C PRO A 60 5.06 -4.31 -3.35
N SER A 61 6.12 -3.66 -2.81
CA SER A 61 6.02 -2.97 -1.51
C SER A 61 4.96 -1.89 -1.51
N TRP A 62 4.88 -1.08 -2.58
CA TRP A 62 3.88 -0.04 -2.69
C TRP A 62 2.44 -0.59 -2.68
N LEU A 63 2.21 -1.76 -3.30
CA LEU A 63 0.87 -2.37 -3.32
C LEU A 63 0.51 -2.96 -1.96
N ASN A 64 1.50 -3.59 -1.30
CA ASN A 64 1.32 -4.15 0.03
C ASN A 64 0.98 -3.07 1.06
N GLU A 65 1.79 -2.01 1.11
CA GLU A 65 1.56 -0.90 2.04
C GLU A 65 0.33 -0.07 1.65
N GLY A 66 0.16 0.21 0.35
CA GLY A 66 -0.98 0.99 -0.13
C GLY A 66 -2.34 0.33 0.13
N LEU A 67 -2.44 -1.01 0.02
CA LEU A 67 -3.67 -1.73 0.41
C LEU A 67 -3.87 -1.67 1.94
N SER A 68 -2.79 -1.74 2.71
CA SER A 68 -2.88 -1.63 4.16
C SER A 68 -3.34 -0.25 4.61
N GLU A 69 -2.78 0.81 4.01
CA GLU A 69 -3.24 2.19 4.23
C GLU A 69 -4.71 2.38 3.79
N TYR A 70 -5.08 1.85 2.62
CA TYR A 70 -6.47 1.93 2.14
C TYR A 70 -7.45 1.34 3.15
N PHE A 71 -7.17 0.14 3.67
CA PHE A 71 -8.04 -0.51 4.64
C PHE A 71 -7.96 0.12 6.04
N GLU A 72 -6.81 0.65 6.44
CA GLU A 72 -6.66 1.42 7.68
C GLU A 72 -7.59 2.65 7.70
N HIS A 73 -7.75 3.30 6.54
CA HIS A 73 -8.61 4.47 6.36
C HIS A 73 -10.06 4.14 6.01
N CYS A 74 -10.46 2.88 6.13
CA CYS A 74 -11.85 2.47 5.99
C CYS A 74 -12.61 2.56 7.30
N THR A 75 -13.82 3.09 7.25
CA THR A 75 -14.80 3.05 8.34
C THR A 75 -16.01 2.23 7.95
N ILE A 76 -16.56 1.48 8.89
CA ILE A 76 -17.77 0.67 8.68
C ILE A 76 -18.92 1.31 9.42
N HIS A 77 -19.92 1.78 8.68
CA HIS A 77 -21.15 2.32 9.26
C HIS A 77 -22.38 1.63 8.63
N LYS A 78 -23.24 1.02 9.45
CA LYS A 78 -24.50 0.38 9.01
C LYS A 78 -24.34 -0.52 7.78
N LYS A 79 -23.31 -1.38 7.74
CA LYS A 79 -22.96 -2.28 6.62
C LYS A 79 -22.40 -1.60 5.37
N ALA A 80 -22.16 -0.29 5.39
CA ALA A 80 -21.44 0.41 4.33
C ALA A 80 -19.98 0.60 4.75
N VAL A 81 -19.07 0.34 3.84
CA VAL A 81 -17.65 0.66 3.99
C VAL A 81 -17.40 1.99 3.30
N ARG A 82 -16.78 2.92 4.00
CA ARG A 82 -16.34 4.20 3.45
C ARG A 82 -14.84 4.29 3.61
N HIS A 83 -14.16 4.52 2.52
CA HIS A 83 -12.74 4.86 2.51
C HIS A 83 -12.58 6.40 2.53
N THR A 84 -11.51 6.88 3.12
CA THR A 84 -11.18 8.31 3.15
C THR A 84 -9.72 8.50 2.77
N PHE A 85 -9.49 9.15 1.62
CA PHE A 85 -8.21 9.74 1.28
C PHE A 85 -8.28 11.22 1.65
N THR A 86 -7.52 11.62 2.67
CA THR A 86 -7.69 12.93 3.32
C THR A 86 -7.23 14.09 2.44
N GLU A 87 -7.75 15.30 2.68
CA GLU A 87 -7.28 16.52 2.00
C GLU A 87 -5.78 16.77 2.21
N TYR A 88 -5.26 16.42 3.39
CA TYR A 88 -3.84 16.48 3.69
C TYR A 88 -3.03 15.57 2.75
N GLU A 89 -3.43 14.31 2.60
CA GLU A 89 -2.74 13.36 1.72
C GLU A 89 -2.84 13.79 0.25
N GLN A 90 -4.00 14.26 -0.19
CA GLN A 90 -4.18 14.83 -1.54
C GLN A 90 -3.23 16.00 -1.78
N GLY A 91 -3.15 16.93 -0.81
CA GLY A 91 -2.23 18.06 -0.86
C GLY A 91 -0.77 17.64 -0.90
N ARG A 92 -0.40 16.58 -0.16
CA ARG A 92 0.96 16.03 -0.19
C ARG A 92 1.30 15.43 -1.55
N VAL A 93 0.43 14.62 -2.14
CA VAL A 93 0.66 14.06 -3.49
C VAL A 93 0.80 15.18 -4.53
N ARG A 94 -0.07 16.17 -4.48
CA ARG A 94 0.03 17.36 -5.36
C ARG A 94 1.36 18.07 -5.22
N THR A 95 1.83 18.27 -3.98
CA THR A 95 3.13 18.89 -3.71
C THR A 95 4.29 18.06 -4.28
N MET A 96 4.25 16.74 -4.12
CA MET A 96 5.26 15.83 -4.69
C MET A 96 5.34 15.98 -6.23
N TYR A 97 4.20 16.10 -6.91
CA TYR A 97 4.17 16.36 -8.37
C TYR A 97 4.73 17.74 -8.71
N MET A 98 4.34 18.79 -7.98
CA MET A 98 4.82 20.16 -8.23
C MET A 98 6.33 20.28 -8.06
N LEU A 99 6.93 19.52 -7.14
CA LEU A 99 8.37 19.49 -6.87
C LEU A 99 9.12 18.51 -7.80
N GLY A 100 8.44 17.78 -8.67
CA GLY A 100 9.05 16.76 -9.54
C GLY A 100 9.63 15.56 -8.80
N GLU A 101 9.14 15.28 -7.62
CA GLU A 101 9.61 14.17 -6.76
C GLU A 101 9.00 12.82 -7.16
N VAL A 102 7.90 12.81 -7.91
CA VAL A 102 7.22 11.57 -8.32
C VAL A 102 7.89 10.98 -9.55
N ASN A 103 8.51 9.82 -9.37
CA ASN A 103 9.01 8.99 -10.47
C ASN A 103 8.34 7.61 -10.34
N LEU A 104 7.18 7.45 -10.98
CA LEU A 104 6.37 6.24 -10.87
C LEU A 104 7.12 4.97 -11.30
N PRO A 105 7.85 4.92 -12.44
CA PRO A 105 8.61 3.73 -12.81
C PRO A 105 9.60 3.29 -11.72
N THR A 106 10.34 4.23 -11.16
CA THR A 106 11.30 3.95 -10.09
C THR A 106 10.59 3.51 -8.81
N PHE A 107 9.50 4.16 -8.44
CA PHE A 107 8.74 3.84 -7.24
C PHE A 107 8.08 2.47 -7.30
N LEU A 108 7.36 2.18 -8.38
CA LEU A 108 6.63 0.92 -8.58
C LEU A 108 7.55 -0.30 -8.64
N ASN A 109 8.76 -0.12 -9.20
CA ASN A 109 9.75 -1.18 -9.34
C ASN A 109 10.76 -1.24 -8.18
N SER A 110 10.55 -0.44 -7.12
CA SER A 110 11.48 -0.39 -5.99
C SER A 110 11.49 -1.70 -5.23
N SER A 111 12.69 -2.16 -4.85
CA SER A 111 12.82 -3.26 -3.88
C SER A 111 12.34 -2.82 -2.50
N GLN A 112 11.96 -3.80 -1.66
CA GLN A 112 11.55 -3.52 -0.28
C GLN A 112 12.58 -2.68 0.49
N GLY A 113 13.87 -2.97 0.32
CA GLY A 113 14.93 -2.21 0.98
C GLY A 113 15.01 -0.75 0.52
N LYS A 114 14.82 -0.48 -0.77
CA LYS A 114 14.76 0.89 -1.31
C LYS A 114 13.52 1.63 -0.82
N PHE A 115 12.36 0.96 -0.84
CA PHE A 115 11.11 1.50 -0.33
C PHE A 115 11.23 1.92 1.13
N MET A 116 11.75 1.05 1.99
CA MET A 116 11.97 1.34 3.41
C MET A 116 13.00 2.45 3.64
N LYS A 117 14.06 2.53 2.82
CA LYS A 117 15.06 3.59 2.91
C LYS A 117 14.49 4.95 2.55
N GLN A 118 13.66 5.03 1.53
CA GLN A 118 12.99 6.25 1.12
C GLN A 118 12.03 6.76 2.22
N GLN A 119 11.34 5.84 2.90
CA GLN A 119 10.53 6.15 4.07
C GLN A 119 11.34 6.71 5.23
N MET A 120 12.61 6.31 5.41
CA MET A 120 13.47 6.85 6.49
C MET A 120 13.90 8.30 6.22
N THR A 121 13.91 8.74 4.97
CA THR A 121 14.26 10.12 4.58
C THR A 121 13.05 11.04 4.57
N ASP A 122 11.88 10.55 4.19
CA ASP A 122 10.57 11.20 4.35
C ASP A 122 9.57 10.13 4.83
N GLU A 123 9.28 10.14 6.14
CA GLU A 123 8.46 9.12 6.81
C GLU A 123 7.07 8.93 6.18
N GLN A 124 6.58 9.90 5.43
CA GLN A 124 5.24 9.86 4.85
C GLN A 124 5.22 9.62 3.34
N TYR A 125 6.32 9.90 2.63
CA TYR A 125 6.34 9.85 1.16
C TYR A 125 5.87 8.51 0.61
N SER A 126 6.52 7.42 1.00
CA SER A 126 6.24 6.10 0.45
C SER A 126 4.84 5.60 0.81
N TYR A 127 4.35 5.86 2.01
CA TYR A 127 3.00 5.46 2.43
C TYR A 127 1.92 6.27 1.74
N ILE A 128 2.04 7.59 1.71
CA ILE A 128 1.06 8.46 1.05
C ILE A 128 0.98 8.17 -0.45
N LEU A 129 2.11 8.00 -1.14
CA LEU A 129 2.12 7.69 -2.56
C LEU A 129 1.56 6.28 -2.84
N SER A 130 1.83 5.31 -1.97
CA SER A 130 1.25 3.96 -2.06
C SER A 130 -0.26 3.97 -1.85
N HIS A 131 -0.73 4.73 -0.85
CA HIS A 131 -2.15 4.91 -0.56
C HIS A 131 -2.86 5.57 -1.73
N ALA A 132 -2.30 6.65 -2.29
CA ALA A 132 -2.82 7.32 -3.47
C ALA A 132 -2.93 6.38 -4.68
N LEU A 133 -1.89 5.59 -4.96
CA LEU A 133 -1.90 4.63 -6.05
C LEU A 133 -2.98 3.57 -5.89
N VAL A 134 -3.13 3.01 -4.69
CA VAL A 134 -4.17 2.00 -4.43
C VAL A 134 -5.57 2.62 -4.47
N THR A 135 -5.74 3.82 -3.93
CA THR A 135 -7.01 4.57 -4.03
C THR A 135 -7.39 4.78 -5.49
N PHE A 136 -6.45 5.22 -6.33
CA PHE A 136 -6.67 5.38 -7.76
C PHE A 136 -7.06 4.07 -8.44
N TRP A 137 -6.35 2.96 -8.16
CA TRP A 137 -6.65 1.64 -8.71
C TRP A 137 -8.05 1.13 -8.31
N ILE A 138 -8.48 1.37 -7.09
CA ILE A 138 -9.76 0.85 -6.58
C ILE A 138 -10.93 1.75 -6.98
N GLU A 139 -10.77 3.07 -6.95
CA GLU A 139 -11.87 4.01 -7.07
C GLU A 139 -12.01 4.64 -8.47
N SER A 140 -10.90 4.72 -9.23
CA SER A 140 -10.90 5.40 -10.54
C SER A 140 -10.73 4.43 -11.71
N VAL A 141 -10.07 3.29 -11.51
CA VAL A 141 -9.82 2.31 -12.57
C VAL A 141 -10.94 1.27 -12.61
N PRO A 142 -11.47 0.88 -13.79
CA PRO A 142 -12.46 -0.18 -13.88
C PRO A 142 -11.99 -1.46 -13.21
N ARG A 143 -12.84 -2.03 -12.37
CA ARG A 143 -12.52 -3.21 -11.53
C ARG A 143 -11.91 -4.38 -12.32
N GLU A 144 -12.34 -4.59 -13.56
CA GLU A 144 -11.84 -5.70 -14.38
C GLU A 144 -10.38 -5.48 -14.82
N ILE A 145 -9.95 -4.22 -14.98
CA ILE A 145 -8.56 -3.88 -15.28
C ILE A 145 -7.69 -4.14 -14.05
N PHE A 146 -8.15 -3.72 -12.86
CA PHE A 146 -7.44 -4.00 -11.61
C PHE A 146 -7.32 -5.51 -11.35
N LYS A 147 -8.39 -6.29 -11.59
CA LYS A 147 -8.32 -7.77 -11.49
C LYS A 147 -7.30 -8.37 -12.45
N LYS A 148 -7.23 -7.89 -13.70
CA LYS A 148 -6.21 -8.33 -14.66
C LYS A 148 -4.82 -8.03 -14.16
N PHE A 149 -4.59 -6.83 -13.62
CA PHE A 149 -3.30 -6.45 -13.04
C PHE A 149 -2.91 -7.39 -11.89
N ILE A 150 -3.81 -7.66 -10.95
CA ILE A 150 -3.57 -8.62 -9.86
C ILE A 150 -3.23 -10.01 -10.41
N SER A 151 -3.94 -10.48 -11.45
CA SER A 151 -3.67 -11.77 -12.08
C SER A 151 -2.28 -11.86 -12.72
N VAL A 152 -1.81 -10.77 -13.33
CA VAL A 152 -0.44 -10.70 -13.88
C VAL A 152 0.59 -10.74 -12.76
N LEU A 153 0.38 -10.00 -11.67
CA LEU A 153 1.25 -10.01 -10.49
C LEU A 153 1.35 -11.40 -9.80
N GLN A 154 0.33 -12.24 -9.94
CA GLN A 154 0.34 -13.60 -9.40
C GLN A 154 1.27 -14.55 -10.17
N ASN A 155 1.61 -14.22 -11.42
CA ASN A 155 2.54 -15.02 -12.24
C ASN A 155 3.99 -14.77 -11.79
N LYS A 156 4.47 -15.57 -10.85
CA LYS A 156 5.83 -15.44 -10.27
C LYS A 156 6.95 -15.76 -11.27
N ASN A 157 6.64 -16.36 -12.41
CA ASN A 157 7.60 -16.69 -13.46
C ASN A 157 7.73 -15.57 -14.49
N ASP A 158 6.94 -14.51 -14.39
CA ASP A 158 7.02 -13.36 -15.25
C ASP A 158 8.21 -12.48 -14.83
N PRO A 159 9.23 -12.31 -15.68
CA PRO A 159 10.38 -11.48 -15.38
C PRO A 159 10.10 -9.97 -15.53
N SER A 160 8.91 -9.60 -16.00
CA SER A 160 8.54 -8.22 -16.26
C SER A 160 8.51 -7.39 -14.98
N THR A 161 8.92 -6.15 -15.10
CA THR A 161 8.79 -5.14 -14.04
C THR A 161 7.31 -4.79 -13.81
N VAL A 162 7.00 -4.21 -12.65
CA VAL A 162 5.61 -3.78 -12.34
C VAL A 162 5.10 -2.76 -13.38
N SER A 163 5.95 -1.84 -13.83
CA SER A 163 5.57 -0.85 -14.86
C SER A 163 5.28 -1.51 -16.22
N GLU A 164 6.01 -2.55 -16.59
CA GLU A 164 5.73 -3.34 -17.80
C GLU A 164 4.42 -4.13 -17.66
N GLN A 165 4.15 -4.69 -16.50
CA GLN A 165 2.90 -5.38 -16.19
C GLN A 165 1.69 -4.43 -16.25
N ILE A 166 1.84 -3.19 -15.73
CA ILE A 166 0.80 -2.15 -15.89
C ILE A 166 0.63 -1.80 -17.37
N ASN A 167 1.74 -1.64 -18.12
CA ASN A 167 1.69 -1.36 -19.55
C ASN A 167 0.89 -2.40 -20.35
N LEU A 168 0.95 -3.67 -19.93
CA LEU A 168 0.23 -4.76 -20.56
C LEU A 168 -1.29 -4.71 -20.35
N VAL A 169 -1.73 -4.26 -19.17
CA VAL A 169 -3.14 -4.37 -18.76
C VAL A 169 -3.92 -3.06 -18.79
N TYR A 170 -3.23 -1.93 -18.65
CA TYR A 170 -3.89 -0.63 -18.58
C TYR A 170 -4.23 -0.10 -19.99
N PRO A 171 -5.45 0.40 -20.24
CA PRO A 171 -5.83 0.99 -21.52
C PRO A 171 -4.93 2.18 -21.87
N GLY A 172 -4.27 2.11 -23.03
CA GLY A 172 -3.29 3.12 -23.44
C GLY A 172 -1.90 2.93 -22.84
N GLY A 173 -1.69 1.84 -22.08
CA GLY A 173 -0.38 1.46 -21.53
C GLY A 173 0.07 2.28 -20.34
N PHE A 174 1.36 2.13 -19.97
CA PHE A 174 1.92 2.74 -18.79
C PHE A 174 1.93 4.28 -18.85
N GLN A 175 2.21 4.85 -20.01
CA GLN A 175 2.20 6.32 -20.17
C GLN A 175 0.80 6.92 -19.92
N GLN A 176 -0.25 6.21 -20.34
CA GLN A 176 -1.62 6.67 -20.05
C GLN A 176 -1.94 6.52 -18.57
N PHE A 177 -1.53 5.42 -17.94
CA PHE A 177 -1.64 5.24 -16.49
C PHE A 177 -1.00 6.40 -15.70
N GLU A 178 0.22 6.82 -16.09
CA GLU A 178 0.90 7.94 -15.43
C GLU A 178 0.12 9.24 -15.57
N LYS A 179 -0.39 9.54 -16.77
CA LYS A 179 -1.20 10.74 -17.03
C LYS A 179 -2.51 10.75 -16.23
N ASP A 180 -3.21 9.62 -16.21
CA ASP A 180 -4.49 9.50 -15.52
C ASP A 180 -4.30 9.59 -14.00
N PHE A 181 -3.25 8.96 -13.48
CA PHE A 181 -2.90 9.06 -12.06
C PHE A 181 -2.51 10.49 -11.68
N GLU A 182 -1.66 11.16 -12.45
CA GLU A 182 -1.29 12.55 -12.21
C GLU A 182 -2.51 13.47 -12.26
N ALA A 183 -3.41 13.28 -13.23
CA ALA A 183 -4.65 14.06 -13.37
C ALA A 183 -5.61 13.88 -12.19
N ALA A 184 -5.61 12.72 -11.55
CA ALA A 184 -6.47 12.46 -10.38
C ALA A 184 -6.06 13.29 -9.16
N TYR A 185 -4.81 13.79 -9.10
CA TYR A 185 -4.26 14.50 -7.93
C TYR A 185 -3.79 15.94 -8.24
N LYS A 186 -3.83 16.39 -9.46
CA LYS A 186 -3.61 17.79 -9.82
C LYS A 186 -4.87 18.62 -9.60
#